data_33194434db1e83f9282998f228e3e095
#
_entry.id   33194434db1e83f9282998f228e3e095
#
_cell.length_a   1.000
_cell.length_b   1.000
_cell.length_c   1.000
_cell.angle_alpha   90.00
_cell.angle_beta   90.00
_cell.angle_gamma   90.00
#
_symmetry.space_group_name_H-M   'P 1'
#
loop_
_entity.id
_entity.type
_entity.pdbx_description
1 polymer ?
#
loop_
_entity_poly.entity_id
_entity_poly.type
_entity_poly.pdbx_seq_one_letter_code
_entity_poly.pdbx_strand_id
1 'polypeptide(L)'
;MTSTKGEILALLKRNGGHSVSELAAALKLAPITVRQHLTHLQRDGLVVAEQGPQGSGRPHYIFRLTAKAHAAAFPRRSDRLVELLLREIGFLDGRELEGLTPEQKTSLILQRLAERLADEFAPLLQGWPLQERIVFVTEVMHADGGFAEWEQTALGYELRDFNCLFHRLLEGDGEREVCEWHRSFLSRMLGTDVRVVPCSDSSTQCCRYLIETVASERPARPVEVELGKETYA
;
A
#
# COMPACT_ATOMS: atom_id res chain seq x y z
N MET A 1 -11.79 8.58 14.69
CA MET A 1 -11.30 7.48 15.53
C MET A 1 -11.64 6.17 14.81
N THR A 2 -10.66 5.43 14.41
CA THR A 2 -10.86 4.06 13.88
C THR A 2 -11.43 3.19 15.00
N SER A 3 -12.47 2.42 14.69
CA SER A 3 -13.04 1.49 15.67
C SER A 3 -12.06 0.35 15.95
N THR A 4 -12.12 -0.28 17.13
CA THR A 4 -11.30 -1.47 17.46
C THR A 4 -11.42 -2.57 16.39
N LYS A 5 -12.60 -2.73 15.78
CA LYS A 5 -12.78 -3.64 14.65
C LYS A 5 -11.93 -3.22 13.43
N GLY A 6 -11.90 -1.94 13.12
CA GLY A 6 -11.05 -1.38 12.05
C GLY A 6 -9.56 -1.59 12.31
N GLU A 7 -9.12 -1.42 13.55
CA GLU A 7 -7.72 -1.67 13.94
C GLU A 7 -7.35 -3.16 13.82
N ILE A 8 -8.24 -4.07 14.20
CA ILE A 8 -8.04 -5.51 13.99
C ILE A 8 -7.92 -5.82 12.50
N LEU A 9 -8.83 -5.32 11.65
CA LEU A 9 -8.78 -5.54 10.20
C LEU A 9 -7.48 -4.98 9.61
N ALA A 10 -7.04 -3.80 10.05
CA ALA A 10 -5.78 -3.20 9.60
C ALA A 10 -4.56 -4.06 9.97
N LEU A 11 -4.48 -4.58 11.21
CA LEU A 11 -3.41 -5.48 11.63
C LEU A 11 -3.39 -6.78 10.79
N LEU A 12 -4.57 -7.37 10.57
CA LEU A 12 -4.70 -8.58 9.73
C LEU A 12 -4.31 -8.30 8.27
N LYS A 13 -4.55 -7.09 7.78
CA LYS A 13 -4.15 -6.68 6.43
C LYS A 13 -2.64 -6.57 6.28
N ARG A 14 -1.96 -5.98 7.27
CA ARG A 14 -0.50 -5.78 7.26
C ARG A 14 0.28 -7.10 7.32
N ASN A 15 -0.15 -8.01 8.15
CA ASN A 15 0.67 -9.18 8.53
C ASN A 15 0.10 -10.51 8.00
N GLY A 16 -0.96 -10.48 7.19
CA GLY A 16 -1.54 -11.68 6.57
C GLY A 16 -2.28 -12.63 7.53
N GLY A 17 -2.17 -12.44 8.85
CA GLY A 17 -2.87 -13.23 9.87
C GLY A 17 -2.28 -13.09 11.25
N HIS A 18 -3.12 -13.25 12.28
CA HIS A 18 -2.73 -13.16 13.69
C HIS A 18 -3.53 -14.10 14.57
N SER A 19 -2.92 -14.53 15.67
CA SER A 19 -3.60 -15.15 16.82
C SER A 19 -4.29 -14.10 17.69
N VAL A 20 -5.19 -14.54 18.57
CA VAL A 20 -5.81 -13.66 19.58
C VAL A 20 -4.78 -12.99 20.47
N SER A 21 -3.73 -13.70 20.86
CA SER A 21 -2.68 -13.19 21.75
C SER A 21 -1.86 -12.09 21.11
N GLU A 22 -1.50 -12.23 19.83
CA GLU A 22 -0.77 -11.22 19.07
C GLU A 22 -1.61 -9.96 18.87
N LEU A 23 -2.90 -10.10 18.49
CA LEU A 23 -3.81 -8.97 18.38
C LEU A 23 -4.01 -8.26 19.73
N ALA A 24 -4.15 -9.03 20.81
CA ALA A 24 -4.30 -8.46 22.17
C ALA A 24 -3.06 -7.65 22.59
N ALA A 25 -1.88 -8.17 22.31
CA ALA A 25 -0.61 -7.48 22.58
C ALA A 25 -0.47 -6.20 21.73
N ALA A 26 -0.73 -6.30 20.42
CA ALA A 26 -0.60 -5.17 19.51
C ALA A 26 -1.58 -4.03 19.83
N LEU A 27 -2.82 -4.37 20.19
CA LEU A 27 -3.88 -3.39 20.53
C LEU A 27 -3.90 -2.96 21.99
N LYS A 28 -3.06 -3.56 22.84
CA LYS A 28 -3.06 -3.36 24.30
C LYS A 28 -4.45 -3.62 24.92
N LEU A 29 -5.13 -4.67 24.46
CA LEU A 29 -6.46 -5.08 24.91
C LEU A 29 -6.42 -6.44 25.62
N ALA A 30 -7.42 -6.71 26.46
CA ALA A 30 -7.60 -8.03 27.02
C ALA A 30 -7.95 -9.07 25.93
N PRO A 31 -7.41 -10.31 25.98
CA PRO A 31 -7.71 -11.35 24.99
C PRO A 31 -9.21 -11.66 24.85
N ILE A 32 -9.99 -11.51 25.91
CA ILE A 32 -11.44 -11.71 25.87
C ILE A 32 -12.13 -10.66 25.01
N THR A 33 -11.71 -9.40 25.08
CA THR A 33 -12.23 -8.30 24.25
C THR A 33 -11.93 -8.55 22.78
N VAL A 34 -10.69 -8.96 22.47
CA VAL A 34 -10.31 -9.30 21.08
C VAL A 34 -11.14 -10.46 20.56
N ARG A 35 -11.37 -11.52 21.36
CA ARG A 35 -12.24 -12.63 20.95
C ARG A 35 -13.66 -12.17 20.64
N GLN A 36 -14.24 -11.27 21.43
CA GLN A 36 -15.58 -10.72 21.16
C GLN A 36 -15.62 -10.00 19.80
N HIS A 37 -14.64 -9.15 19.52
CA HIS A 37 -14.53 -8.47 18.22
C HIS A 37 -14.35 -9.45 17.06
N LEU A 38 -13.47 -10.45 17.21
CA LEU A 38 -13.27 -11.49 16.20
C LEU A 38 -14.52 -12.31 15.94
N THR A 39 -15.29 -12.67 16.99
CA THR A 39 -16.58 -13.37 16.83
C THR A 39 -17.57 -12.54 16.00
N HIS A 40 -17.63 -11.23 16.24
CA HIS A 40 -18.48 -10.35 15.43
C HIS A 40 -17.99 -10.29 13.98
N LEU A 41 -16.67 -10.11 13.76
CA LEU A 41 -16.08 -10.07 12.43
C LEU A 41 -16.25 -11.39 11.65
N GLN A 42 -16.20 -12.53 12.34
CA GLN A 42 -16.50 -13.84 11.75
C GLN A 42 -17.97 -13.97 11.36
N ARG A 43 -18.90 -13.55 12.24
CA ARG A 43 -20.34 -13.53 11.93
C ARG A 43 -20.66 -12.63 10.74
N ASP A 44 -19.95 -11.48 10.63
CA ASP A 44 -20.08 -10.55 9.52
C ASP A 44 -19.39 -11.08 8.23
N GLY A 45 -18.68 -12.22 8.31
CA GLY A 45 -17.98 -12.88 7.21
C GLY A 45 -16.72 -12.13 6.76
N LEU A 46 -16.14 -11.29 7.62
CA LEU A 46 -14.96 -10.49 7.33
C LEU A 46 -13.65 -11.19 7.73
N VAL A 47 -13.71 -12.10 8.70
CA VAL A 47 -12.55 -12.82 9.20
C VAL A 47 -12.84 -14.31 9.26
N VAL A 48 -11.85 -15.12 8.93
CA VAL A 48 -11.86 -16.58 9.05
C VAL A 48 -10.78 -17.01 10.06
N ALA A 49 -11.07 -18.06 10.83
CA ALA A 49 -10.09 -18.69 11.72
C ALA A 49 -9.56 -19.96 11.04
N GLU A 50 -8.27 -20.07 10.90
CA GLU A 50 -7.55 -21.24 10.40
C GLU A 50 -6.74 -21.85 11.53
N GLN A 51 -6.57 -23.16 11.52
CA GLN A 51 -5.72 -23.84 12.48
C GLN A 51 -4.26 -23.49 12.15
N GLY A 52 -3.57 -22.90 13.10
CA GLY A 52 -2.14 -22.58 12.97
C GLY A 52 -1.28 -23.85 12.86
N PRO A 53 0.03 -23.72 12.54
CA PRO A 53 0.94 -24.85 12.47
C PRO A 53 0.90 -25.65 13.75
N GLN A 54 0.83 -27.00 13.62
CA GLN A 54 0.84 -27.91 14.77
C GLN A 54 2.24 -27.88 15.43
N GLY A 55 2.31 -27.25 16.59
CA GLY A 55 3.44 -27.38 17.50
C GLY A 55 3.08 -28.30 18.67
N SER A 56 4.03 -28.57 19.60
CA SER A 56 3.85 -29.41 20.78
C SER A 56 2.93 -28.82 21.86
N GLY A 57 2.00 -27.93 21.50
CA GLY A 57 1.11 -27.21 22.43
C GLY A 57 -0.37 -27.31 22.02
N ARG A 58 -1.22 -26.58 22.79
CA ARG A 58 -2.66 -26.47 22.51
C ARG A 58 -2.86 -25.88 21.13
N PRO A 59 -3.79 -26.42 20.28
CA PRO A 59 -4.12 -25.86 19.00
C PRO A 59 -4.42 -24.36 19.11
N HIS A 60 -3.76 -23.54 18.31
CA HIS A 60 -4.03 -22.12 18.23
C HIS A 60 -4.62 -21.78 16.87
N TYR A 61 -5.49 -20.77 16.86
CA TYR A 61 -6.12 -20.30 15.64
C TYR A 61 -5.44 -19.01 15.18
N ILE A 62 -5.18 -18.94 13.88
CA ILE A 62 -4.74 -17.75 13.18
C ILE A 62 -5.94 -17.16 12.43
N PHE A 63 -6.23 -15.91 12.67
CA PHE A 63 -7.33 -15.19 12.04
C PHE A 63 -6.80 -14.46 10.81
N ARG A 64 -7.53 -14.56 9.69
CA ARG A 64 -7.19 -13.94 8.41
C ARG A 64 -8.37 -13.19 7.84
N LEU A 65 -8.09 -12.21 6.97
CA LEU A 65 -9.13 -11.51 6.22
C LEU A 65 -9.73 -12.44 5.15
N THR A 66 -11.03 -12.32 4.94
CA THR A 66 -11.71 -12.94 3.81
C THR A 66 -11.66 -12.04 2.57
N ALA A 67 -11.99 -12.58 1.38
CA ALA A 67 -12.17 -11.78 0.17
C ALA A 67 -13.23 -10.68 0.35
N LYS A 68 -14.29 -10.95 1.13
CA LYS A 68 -15.31 -9.95 1.50
C LYS A 68 -14.73 -8.80 2.32
N ALA A 69 -13.82 -9.10 3.27
CA ALA A 69 -13.15 -8.06 4.05
C ALA A 69 -12.27 -7.17 3.18
N HIS A 70 -11.51 -7.75 2.24
CA HIS A 70 -10.72 -6.98 1.29
C HIS A 70 -11.58 -6.03 0.46
N ALA A 71 -12.75 -6.48 0.00
CA ALA A 71 -13.65 -5.65 -0.79
C ALA A 71 -14.34 -4.55 0.05
N ALA A 72 -14.75 -4.86 1.28
CA ALA A 72 -15.56 -3.97 2.11
C ALA A 72 -14.74 -2.98 2.95
N ALA A 73 -13.61 -3.42 3.51
CA ALA A 73 -12.79 -2.61 4.41
C ALA A 73 -11.60 -1.94 3.71
N PHE A 74 -11.18 -2.46 2.55
CA PHE A 74 -10.06 -1.96 1.77
C PHE A 74 -10.45 -1.85 0.29
N PRO A 75 -11.45 -1.02 -0.06
CA PRO A 75 -11.91 -0.87 -1.44
C PRO A 75 -10.81 -0.22 -2.29
N ARG A 76 -10.57 -0.77 -3.48
CA ARG A 76 -9.67 -0.20 -4.47
C ARG A 76 -10.45 0.69 -5.44
N ARG A 77 -9.92 1.85 -5.76
CA ARG A 77 -10.50 2.78 -6.74
C ARG A 77 -10.14 2.39 -8.18
N SER A 78 -10.47 1.15 -8.57
CA SER A 78 -10.18 0.66 -9.93
C SER A 78 -10.94 1.42 -11.03
N ASP A 79 -12.08 2.00 -10.69
CA ASP A 79 -12.85 2.92 -11.54
C ASP A 79 -11.98 4.12 -11.98
N ARG A 80 -11.32 4.76 -11.03
CA ARG A 80 -10.41 5.89 -11.32
C ARG A 80 -9.23 5.48 -12.20
N LEU A 81 -8.64 4.31 -11.92
CA LEU A 81 -7.56 3.80 -12.76
C LEU A 81 -8.00 3.60 -14.22
N VAL A 82 -9.18 3.02 -14.43
CA VAL A 82 -9.73 2.82 -15.77
C VAL A 82 -9.95 4.17 -16.46
N GLU A 83 -10.51 5.15 -15.78
CA GLU A 83 -10.70 6.51 -16.32
C GLU A 83 -9.38 7.14 -16.75
N LEU A 84 -8.35 7.05 -15.90
CA LEU A 84 -7.02 7.59 -16.17
C LEU A 84 -6.36 6.89 -17.36
N LEU A 85 -6.48 5.56 -17.47
CA LEU A 85 -5.95 4.78 -18.58
C LEU A 85 -6.65 5.16 -19.90
N LEU A 86 -7.98 5.26 -19.90
CA LEU A 86 -8.73 5.67 -21.10
C LEU A 86 -8.36 7.08 -21.55
N ARG A 87 -8.17 7.99 -20.60
CA ARG A 87 -7.69 9.35 -20.89
C ARG A 87 -6.29 9.33 -21.50
N GLU A 88 -5.36 8.54 -20.96
CA GLU A 88 -4.00 8.44 -21.47
C GLU A 88 -3.97 7.82 -22.87
N ILE A 89 -4.74 6.77 -23.11
CA ILE A 89 -4.90 6.15 -24.44
C ILE A 89 -5.38 7.17 -25.46
N GLY A 90 -6.27 8.08 -25.08
CA GLY A 90 -6.77 9.16 -25.94
C GLY A 90 -5.71 10.18 -26.37
N PHE A 91 -4.59 10.26 -25.67
CA PHE A 91 -3.47 11.16 -25.99
C PHE A 91 -2.33 10.47 -26.77
N LEU A 92 -2.43 9.16 -27.00
CA LEU A 92 -1.38 8.44 -27.73
C LEU A 92 -1.41 8.78 -29.24
N ASP A 93 -0.24 9.13 -29.78
CA ASP A 93 -0.04 9.16 -31.23
C ASP A 93 0.30 7.73 -31.71
N GLY A 94 -0.39 7.27 -32.76
CA GLY A 94 -0.14 5.96 -33.35
C GLY A 94 1.32 5.75 -33.78
N ARG A 95 2.04 6.82 -34.13
CA ARG A 95 3.46 6.78 -34.49
C ARG A 95 4.36 6.37 -33.32
N GLU A 96 3.97 6.73 -32.10
CA GLU A 96 4.74 6.39 -30.89
C GLU A 96 4.63 4.90 -30.54
N LEU A 97 3.62 4.23 -31.05
CA LEU A 97 3.38 2.80 -30.84
C LEU A 97 3.94 1.94 -31.99
N GLU A 98 4.44 2.55 -33.05
CA GLU A 98 4.95 1.86 -34.23
C GLU A 98 6.22 1.07 -33.89
N GLY A 99 6.25 -0.21 -34.25
CA GLY A 99 7.40 -1.09 -33.98
C GLY A 99 7.54 -1.59 -32.53
N LEU A 100 6.69 -1.14 -31.59
CA LEU A 100 6.72 -1.60 -30.21
C LEU A 100 6.02 -2.95 -30.04
N THR A 101 6.57 -3.80 -29.19
CA THR A 101 5.90 -5.04 -28.73
C THR A 101 4.70 -4.70 -27.83
N PRO A 102 3.76 -5.65 -27.59
CA PRO A 102 2.66 -5.43 -26.65
C PRO A 102 3.13 -4.99 -25.25
N GLU A 103 4.19 -5.58 -24.73
CA GLU A 103 4.77 -5.28 -23.41
C GLU A 103 5.35 -3.85 -23.40
N GLN A 104 6.08 -3.46 -24.44
CA GLN A 104 6.61 -2.11 -24.60
C GLN A 104 5.51 -1.05 -24.67
N LYS A 105 4.40 -1.36 -25.37
CA LYS A 105 3.23 -0.48 -25.43
C LYS A 105 2.59 -0.29 -24.05
N THR A 106 2.44 -1.37 -23.31
CA THR A 106 1.92 -1.34 -21.93
C THR A 106 2.81 -0.50 -21.03
N SER A 107 4.13 -0.75 -21.07
CA SER A 107 5.11 0.03 -20.30
C SER A 107 5.05 1.53 -20.62
N LEU A 108 4.97 1.88 -21.90
CA LEU A 108 4.88 3.28 -22.34
C LEU A 108 3.62 3.97 -21.79
N ILE A 109 2.46 3.31 -21.88
CA ILE A 109 1.20 3.85 -21.39
C ILE A 109 1.25 4.04 -19.87
N LEU A 110 1.74 3.04 -19.14
CA LEU A 110 1.86 3.11 -17.68
C LEU A 110 2.86 4.18 -17.24
N GLN A 111 4.00 4.31 -17.91
CA GLN A 111 4.98 5.36 -17.63
C GLN A 111 4.38 6.75 -17.82
N ARG A 112 3.71 7.01 -18.94
CA ARG A 112 3.05 8.30 -19.19
C ARG A 112 1.97 8.62 -18.16
N LEU A 113 1.20 7.60 -17.79
CA LEU A 113 0.21 7.75 -16.74
C LEU A 113 0.86 8.16 -15.41
N ALA A 114 1.97 7.52 -15.03
CA ALA A 114 2.73 7.87 -13.82
C ALA A 114 3.24 9.31 -13.85
N GLU A 115 3.83 9.72 -14.97
CA GLU A 115 4.37 11.07 -15.18
C GLU A 115 3.27 12.13 -15.10
N ARG A 116 2.17 11.91 -15.81
CA ARG A 116 1.05 12.86 -15.84
C ARG A 116 0.39 13.02 -14.47
N LEU A 117 0.16 11.91 -13.76
CA LEU A 117 -0.37 11.97 -12.40
C LEU A 117 0.56 12.71 -11.45
N ALA A 118 1.86 12.45 -11.51
CA ALA A 118 2.81 13.14 -10.67
C ALA A 118 2.89 14.64 -11.01
N ASP A 119 2.81 15.00 -12.30
CA ASP A 119 2.84 16.38 -12.77
C ASP A 119 1.62 17.20 -12.31
N GLU A 120 0.46 16.57 -12.07
CA GLU A 120 -0.70 17.22 -11.46
C GLU A 120 -0.37 17.77 -10.05
N PHE A 121 0.53 17.13 -9.31
CA PHE A 121 0.94 17.52 -7.96
C PHE A 121 2.25 18.32 -7.90
N ALA A 122 3.04 18.34 -8.97
CA ALA A 122 4.35 18.99 -9.01
C ALA A 122 4.35 20.46 -8.53
N PRO A 123 3.36 21.31 -8.92
CA PRO A 123 3.29 22.70 -8.42
C PRO A 123 3.11 22.81 -6.91
N LEU A 124 2.37 21.86 -6.30
CA LEU A 124 2.13 21.85 -4.85
C LEU A 124 3.37 21.42 -4.07
N LEU A 125 4.18 20.54 -4.64
CA LEU A 125 5.34 19.95 -3.97
C LEU A 125 6.64 20.77 -4.10
N GLN A 126 6.59 21.87 -4.84
CA GLN A 126 7.77 22.69 -5.05
C GLN A 126 8.32 23.26 -3.74
N GLY A 127 9.58 22.96 -3.43
CA GLY A 127 10.24 23.40 -2.20
C GLY A 127 9.92 22.58 -0.94
N TRP A 128 9.05 21.58 -1.03
CA TRP A 128 8.76 20.74 0.13
C TRP A 128 9.93 19.80 0.47
N PRO A 129 10.24 19.63 1.77
CA PRO A 129 11.18 18.62 2.24
C PRO A 129 10.72 17.20 1.86
N LEU A 130 11.66 16.29 1.68
CA LEU A 130 11.37 14.91 1.28
C LEU A 130 10.35 14.22 2.21
N GLN A 131 10.47 14.42 3.53
CA GLN A 131 9.56 13.81 4.49
C GLN A 131 8.12 14.29 4.31
N GLU A 132 7.90 15.57 4.05
CA GLU A 132 6.56 16.13 3.80
C GLU A 132 5.97 15.59 2.49
N ARG A 133 6.82 15.41 1.46
CA ARG A 133 6.40 14.75 0.21
C ARG A 133 6.01 13.29 0.45
N ILE A 134 6.72 12.56 1.31
CA ILE A 134 6.38 11.17 1.68
C ILE A 134 5.03 11.11 2.38
N VAL A 135 4.77 12.01 3.34
CA VAL A 135 3.45 12.11 4.00
C VAL A 135 2.36 12.35 2.97
N PHE A 136 2.52 13.35 2.11
CA PHE A 136 1.55 13.71 1.10
C PHE A 136 1.28 12.56 0.11
N VAL A 137 2.32 11.92 -0.39
CA VAL A 137 2.17 10.80 -1.34
C VAL A 137 1.46 9.61 -0.69
N THR A 138 1.69 9.37 0.60
CA THR A 138 0.98 8.34 1.36
C THR A 138 -0.52 8.64 1.44
N GLU A 139 -0.89 9.91 1.63
CA GLU A 139 -2.30 10.36 1.62
C GLU A 139 -2.94 10.22 0.24
N VAL A 140 -2.22 10.57 -0.84
CA VAL A 140 -2.68 10.35 -2.22
C VAL A 140 -2.94 8.87 -2.47
N MET A 141 -2.03 7.99 -2.05
CA MET A 141 -2.21 6.54 -2.18
C MET A 141 -3.45 6.06 -1.40
N HIS A 142 -3.69 6.59 -0.20
CA HIS A 142 -4.90 6.27 0.59
C HIS A 142 -6.18 6.74 -0.12
N ALA A 143 -6.19 7.95 -0.68
CA ALA A 143 -7.34 8.49 -1.41
C ALA A 143 -7.70 7.63 -2.63
N ASP A 144 -6.72 7.00 -3.26
CA ASP A 144 -6.92 6.06 -4.38
C ASP A 144 -7.24 4.62 -3.92
N GLY A 145 -7.46 4.41 -2.62
CA GLY A 145 -7.83 3.12 -2.04
C GLY A 145 -6.64 2.24 -1.69
N GLY A 146 -5.41 2.76 -1.73
CA GLY A 146 -4.24 2.12 -1.18
C GLY A 146 -4.32 1.98 0.35
N PHE A 147 -3.45 1.18 0.91
CA PHE A 147 -3.23 1.09 2.36
C PHE A 147 -1.74 1.19 2.61
N ALA A 148 -1.23 2.43 2.49
CA ALA A 148 0.18 2.74 2.53
C ALA A 148 0.63 3.22 3.92
N GLU A 149 1.85 2.88 4.29
CA GLU A 149 2.50 3.33 5.52
C GLU A 149 3.96 3.62 5.19
N TRP A 150 4.55 4.51 5.93
CA TRP A 150 5.97 4.78 5.80
C TRP A 150 6.67 4.78 7.15
N GLU A 151 7.94 4.49 7.13
CA GLU A 151 8.82 4.60 8.29
C GLU A 151 10.18 5.17 7.90
N GLN A 152 10.81 5.85 8.84
CA GLN A 152 12.18 6.29 8.69
C GLN A 152 13.13 5.17 9.03
N THR A 153 14.15 4.98 8.20
CA THR A 153 15.19 3.96 8.37
C THR A 153 16.57 4.60 8.53
N ALA A 154 17.58 3.81 8.83
CA ALA A 154 18.96 4.31 8.92
C ALA A 154 19.52 4.84 7.57
N LEU A 155 18.94 4.43 6.43
CA LEU A 155 19.38 4.80 5.09
C LEU A 155 18.47 5.81 4.39
N GLY A 156 17.35 6.19 5.01
CA GLY A 156 16.35 7.07 4.43
C GLY A 156 14.95 6.70 4.89
N TYR A 157 14.06 6.36 3.96
CA TYR A 157 12.68 6.00 4.27
C TYR A 157 12.28 4.70 3.58
N GLU A 158 11.35 3.98 4.19
CA GLU A 158 10.65 2.86 3.58
C GLU A 158 9.15 3.17 3.53
N LEU A 159 8.55 3.04 2.36
CA LEU A 159 7.11 3.11 2.15
C LEU A 159 6.60 1.72 1.81
N ARG A 160 5.50 1.31 2.43
CA ARG A 160 4.85 0.00 2.22
C ARG A 160 3.40 0.20 1.82
N ASP A 161 2.97 -0.42 0.73
CA ASP A 161 1.57 -0.46 0.33
C ASP A 161 1.03 -1.89 0.43
N PHE A 162 0.06 -2.08 1.32
CA PHE A 162 -0.60 -3.36 1.59
C PHE A 162 -1.88 -3.56 0.77
N ASN A 163 -2.26 -2.61 -0.08
CA ASN A 163 -3.47 -2.69 -0.89
C ASN A 163 -3.26 -2.18 -2.32
N CYS A 164 -2.17 -2.61 -2.96
CA CYS A 164 -1.84 -2.23 -4.33
C CYS A 164 -3.06 -2.38 -5.26
N LEU A 165 -3.37 -1.33 -6.02
CA LEU A 165 -4.48 -1.29 -6.98
C LEU A 165 -4.38 -2.41 -8.02
N PHE A 166 -3.16 -2.75 -8.40
CA PHE A 166 -2.85 -3.68 -9.49
C PHE A 166 -2.64 -5.13 -9.04
N HIS A 167 -2.68 -5.41 -7.74
CA HIS A 167 -2.29 -6.72 -7.20
C HIS A 167 -2.94 -7.93 -7.90
N ARG A 168 -4.21 -7.82 -8.32
CA ARG A 168 -4.89 -8.88 -9.05
C ARG A 168 -4.50 -8.98 -10.53
N LEU A 169 -3.88 -7.95 -11.08
CA LEU A 169 -3.37 -7.94 -12.45
C LEU A 169 -1.95 -8.51 -12.51
N LEU A 170 -1.33 -8.71 -11.34
CA LEU A 170 0.05 -9.17 -11.19
C LEU A 170 0.20 -10.70 -11.13
N GLU A 171 -0.92 -11.45 -11.18
CA GLU A 171 -0.88 -12.91 -11.25
C GLU A 171 -0.48 -13.40 -12.67
N GLY A 172 0.60 -12.81 -13.24
CA GLY A 172 1.08 -13.12 -14.59
C GLY A 172 2.31 -12.29 -14.99
N ASP A 173 2.68 -12.33 -16.27
CA ASP A 173 3.90 -11.69 -16.80
C ASP A 173 3.91 -10.15 -16.73
N GLY A 174 2.80 -9.49 -16.37
CA GLY A 174 2.68 -8.03 -16.24
C GLY A 174 3.10 -7.42 -14.90
N GLU A 175 3.66 -8.22 -13.98
CA GLU A 175 4.06 -7.76 -12.63
C GLU A 175 5.13 -6.66 -12.69
N ARG A 176 6.06 -6.79 -13.61
CA ARG A 176 7.23 -5.91 -13.73
C ARG A 176 6.83 -4.50 -14.18
N GLU A 177 5.97 -4.39 -15.19
CA GLU A 177 5.54 -3.11 -15.77
C GLU A 177 4.73 -2.28 -14.77
N VAL A 178 3.89 -2.92 -13.99
CA VAL A 178 3.07 -2.27 -12.98
C VAL A 178 3.90 -1.81 -11.77
N CYS A 179 4.86 -2.60 -11.34
CA CYS A 179 5.80 -2.17 -10.30
C CYS A 179 6.65 -1.00 -10.76
N GLU A 180 7.03 -0.96 -12.05
CA GLU A 180 7.75 0.16 -12.66
C GLU A 180 6.90 1.44 -12.72
N TRP A 181 5.60 1.34 -12.98
CA TRP A 181 4.68 2.46 -12.88
C TRP A 181 4.70 3.11 -11.49
N HIS A 182 4.53 2.31 -10.43
CA HIS A 182 4.59 2.82 -9.06
C HIS A 182 5.94 3.46 -8.75
N ARG A 183 7.03 2.82 -9.17
CA ARG A 183 8.38 3.36 -8.98
C ARG A 183 8.50 4.73 -9.66
N SER A 184 8.11 4.85 -10.92
CA SER A 184 8.17 6.09 -11.69
C SER A 184 7.32 7.20 -11.06
N PHE A 185 6.09 6.88 -10.67
CA PHE A 185 5.21 7.82 -9.98
C PHE A 185 5.82 8.31 -8.66
N LEU A 186 6.27 7.40 -7.81
CA LEU A 186 6.87 7.75 -6.53
C LEU A 186 8.17 8.54 -6.69
N SER A 187 9.06 8.13 -7.61
CA SER A 187 10.31 8.86 -7.85
C SER A 187 10.06 10.30 -8.28
N ARG A 188 9.06 10.51 -9.14
CA ARG A 188 8.71 11.87 -9.61
C ARG A 188 8.05 12.72 -8.51
N MET A 189 7.13 12.14 -7.74
CA MET A 189 6.49 12.81 -6.60
C MET A 189 7.50 13.20 -5.52
N LEU A 190 8.42 12.31 -5.21
CA LEU A 190 9.41 12.51 -4.15
C LEU A 190 10.61 13.34 -4.62
N GLY A 191 10.88 13.40 -5.93
CA GLY A 191 12.03 14.10 -6.49
C GLY A 191 13.36 13.39 -6.23
N THR A 192 13.31 12.07 -5.95
CA THR A 192 14.48 11.22 -5.71
C THR A 192 14.23 9.82 -6.25
N ASP A 193 15.30 9.03 -6.40
CA ASP A 193 15.16 7.66 -6.88
C ASP A 193 14.47 6.76 -5.83
N VAL A 194 13.62 5.86 -6.32
CA VAL A 194 12.86 4.91 -5.50
C VAL A 194 13.16 3.50 -5.98
N ARG A 195 13.55 2.63 -5.08
CA ARG A 195 13.82 1.23 -5.37
C ARG A 195 12.66 0.36 -4.88
N VAL A 196 12.06 -0.41 -5.79
CA VAL A 196 11.06 -1.43 -5.44
C VAL A 196 11.77 -2.66 -4.89
N VAL A 197 11.29 -3.16 -3.76
CA VAL A 197 11.75 -4.41 -3.17
C VAL A 197 10.59 -5.39 -3.16
N PRO A 198 10.73 -6.56 -3.79
CA PRO A 198 9.70 -7.59 -3.73
C PRO A 198 9.41 -7.98 -2.29
N CYS A 199 8.14 -8.21 -1.97
CA CYS A 199 7.78 -8.82 -0.69
C CYS A 199 8.32 -10.26 -0.65
N SER A 200 9.18 -10.53 0.31
CA SER A 200 9.75 -11.86 0.54
C SER A 200 8.76 -12.83 1.20
N ASP A 201 7.66 -12.31 1.73
CA ASP A 201 6.64 -13.10 2.42
C ASP A 201 5.36 -13.17 1.59
N SER A 202 5.09 -14.35 1.04
CA SER A 202 3.87 -14.65 0.28
C SER A 202 2.57 -14.52 1.10
N SER A 203 2.67 -14.44 2.43
CA SER A 203 1.52 -14.24 3.32
C SER A 203 1.09 -12.78 3.41
N THR A 204 1.98 -11.84 3.14
CA THR A 204 1.72 -10.39 3.15
C THR A 204 1.82 -9.83 1.74
N GLN A 205 0.67 -9.51 1.17
CA GLN A 205 0.58 -8.87 -0.15
C GLN A 205 0.94 -7.40 -0.02
N CYS A 206 2.23 -7.08 0.08
CA CYS A 206 2.68 -5.70 0.22
C CYS A 206 3.76 -5.35 -0.83
N CYS A 207 3.72 -4.15 -1.35
CA CYS A 207 4.79 -3.56 -2.14
C CYS A 207 5.66 -2.70 -1.23
N ARG A 208 6.98 -2.85 -1.32
CA ARG A 208 7.94 -2.08 -0.52
C ARG A 208 8.77 -1.19 -1.43
N TYR A 209 8.91 0.07 -1.02
CA TYR A 209 9.64 1.09 -1.75
C TYR A 209 10.69 1.70 -0.83
N LEU A 210 11.95 1.60 -1.21
CA LEU A 210 13.07 2.17 -0.47
C LEU A 210 13.46 3.50 -1.11
N ILE A 211 13.52 4.54 -0.29
CA ILE A 211 13.88 5.90 -0.64
C ILE A 211 15.17 6.22 0.12
N GLU A 212 16.31 6.12 -0.58
CA GLU A 212 17.60 6.39 0.02
C GLU A 212 17.88 7.89 0.03
N THR A 213 18.34 8.41 1.19
CA THR A 213 18.77 9.80 1.32
C THR A 213 20.29 9.89 1.30
N VAL A 214 20.83 10.90 0.64
CA VAL A 214 22.27 11.21 0.73
C VAL A 214 22.63 11.60 2.17
N ALA A 215 23.84 11.28 2.57
CA ALA A 215 24.29 11.44 3.97
C ALA A 215 24.11 12.85 4.56
N SER A 216 24.06 13.88 3.71
CA SER A 216 23.83 15.28 4.11
C SER A 216 22.37 15.62 4.46
N GLU A 217 21.40 14.78 4.04
CA GLU A 217 19.96 14.97 4.24
C GLU A 217 19.39 14.05 5.31
N ARG A 218 20.24 13.25 5.97
CA ARG A 218 19.78 12.34 7.02
C ARG A 218 19.34 13.15 8.23
N PRO A 219 18.07 13.05 8.65
CA PRO A 219 17.62 13.73 9.86
C PRO A 219 18.36 13.17 11.08
N ALA A 220 18.74 14.06 11.99
CA ALA A 220 19.54 13.70 13.16
C ALA A 220 18.80 12.84 14.20
N ARG A 221 17.47 12.72 14.14
CA ARG A 221 16.61 11.87 14.99
C ARG A 221 15.28 11.57 14.31
N PRO A 222 14.63 10.40 14.62
CA PRO A 222 13.24 10.16 14.24
C PRO A 222 12.35 11.21 14.88
N VAL A 223 11.56 11.91 14.07
CA VAL A 223 10.52 12.82 14.57
C VAL A 223 9.25 11.97 14.71
N GLU A 224 8.74 11.80 15.93
CA GLU A 224 7.39 11.28 16.13
C GLU A 224 6.40 12.32 15.63
N VAL A 225 5.82 12.08 14.46
CA VAL A 225 4.76 12.91 13.91
C VAL A 225 3.43 12.43 14.50
N GLU A 226 2.85 13.18 15.43
CA GLU A 226 1.44 13.02 15.79
C GLU A 226 0.60 13.36 14.55
N LEU A 227 -0.12 12.35 14.05
CA LEU A 227 -1.06 12.50 12.95
C LEU A 227 -2.18 13.46 13.35
N GLY A 228 -2.04 14.73 12.99
CA GLY A 228 -3.09 15.73 13.06
C GLY A 228 -4.22 15.35 12.12
N LYS A 229 -5.41 15.15 12.71
CA LYS A 229 -6.66 14.89 12.00
C LYS A 229 -7.17 16.19 11.40
N GLU A 230 -6.92 16.43 10.13
CA GLU A 230 -7.76 17.36 9.37
C GLU A 230 -8.24 16.65 8.09
N THR A 231 -9.54 16.47 8.07
CA THR A 231 -10.36 15.96 6.99
C THR A 231 -10.43 16.99 5.88
N TYR A 232 -10.00 16.63 4.68
CA TYR A 232 -10.42 17.34 3.47
C TYR A 232 -11.74 16.73 2.97
N ALA A 233 -12.80 17.56 3.02
CA ALA A 233 -14.12 17.29 2.48
C ALA A 233 -14.11 17.38 0.95
#